data_795ef81843ffca69491a68372404c7ad
#
_entry.id   795ef81843ffca69491a68372404c7ad
#
_cell.length_a   1.000
_cell.length_b   1.000
_cell.length_c   1.000
_cell.angle_alpha   90.00
_cell.angle_beta   90.00
_cell.angle_gamma   90.00
#
_symmetry.space_group_name_H-M   'P 1'
#
loop_
_entity.id
_entity.type
_entity.pdbx_description
1 polymer ?
#
loop_
_entity_poly.entity_id
_entity_poly.type
_entity_poly.pdbx_seq_one_letter_code
_entity_poly.pdbx_strand_id
1 'polypeptide(L)'
;MAVELLLDSLQRRMRTMHSLYYQAVGSMGLEHVNHFEREGVLPIAFSLFHYTNMEDASFMLITGVAPVWNDEWQARVQMTVNDHGKHRTVDEMVHQRIGDYEAFCAYQRTVFDRTEAYLETIDPADFTRVLITRPFPPQVASTYSAQVAGPEGVTVLDGFECWLYQHGLRHMGEIELARGLVGLGGMTS
;
A
#
# COMPACT_ATOMS: atom_id res chain seq x y z
N MET A 1 10.64 -17.99 -20.05
CA MET A 1 11.11 -18.84 -18.91
C MET A 1 11.57 -18.00 -17.70
N ALA A 2 12.64 -17.19 -17.76
CA ALA A 2 13.08 -16.41 -16.58
C ALA A 2 12.07 -15.31 -16.18
N VAL A 3 11.50 -14.58 -17.13
CA VAL A 3 10.52 -13.52 -16.87
C VAL A 3 9.17 -14.08 -16.39
N GLU A 4 8.77 -15.23 -16.91
CA GLU A 4 7.55 -15.94 -16.46
C GLU A 4 7.71 -16.43 -15.01
N LEU A 5 8.89 -16.93 -14.63
CA LEU A 5 9.17 -17.31 -13.24
C LEU A 5 9.15 -16.10 -12.30
N LEU A 6 9.65 -14.95 -12.77
CA LEU A 6 9.61 -13.70 -12.02
C LEU A 6 8.17 -13.22 -11.80
N LEU A 7 7.34 -13.25 -12.86
CA LEU A 7 5.92 -12.89 -12.78
C LEU A 7 5.15 -13.82 -11.82
N ASP A 8 5.31 -15.14 -11.95
CA ASP A 8 4.69 -16.11 -11.03
C ASP A 8 5.10 -15.85 -9.58
N SER A 9 6.39 -15.59 -9.35
CA SER A 9 6.89 -15.26 -8.01
C SER A 9 6.27 -13.96 -7.47
N LEU A 10 6.18 -12.92 -8.28
CA LEU A 10 5.58 -11.65 -7.89
C LEU A 10 4.09 -11.80 -7.58
N GLN A 11 3.32 -12.48 -8.43
CA GLN A 11 1.89 -12.77 -8.22
C GLN A 11 1.66 -13.47 -6.87
N ARG A 12 2.42 -14.54 -6.58
CA ARG A 12 2.30 -15.28 -5.32
C ARG A 12 2.63 -14.40 -4.11
N ARG A 13 3.68 -13.60 -4.18
CA ARG A 13 4.11 -12.70 -3.10
C ARG A 13 3.09 -11.59 -2.85
N MET A 14 2.54 -10.99 -3.91
CA MET A 14 1.49 -9.97 -3.80
C MET A 14 0.24 -10.55 -3.14
N ARG A 15 -0.28 -11.69 -3.61
CA ARG A 15 -1.44 -12.35 -3.00
C ARG A 15 -1.20 -12.70 -1.53
N THR A 16 -0.01 -13.19 -1.21
CA THR A 16 0.34 -13.53 0.18
C THR A 16 0.37 -12.27 1.06
N MET A 17 0.97 -11.20 0.59
CA MET A 17 0.98 -9.92 1.31
C MET A 17 -0.45 -9.39 1.52
N HIS A 18 -1.29 -9.35 0.49
CA HIS A 18 -2.69 -8.94 0.61
C HIS A 18 -3.47 -9.83 1.58
N SER A 19 -3.19 -11.14 1.60
CA SER A 19 -3.82 -12.05 2.57
C SER A 19 -3.49 -11.71 4.02
N LEU A 20 -2.28 -11.20 4.31
CA LEU A 20 -1.92 -10.70 5.64
C LEU A 20 -2.74 -9.46 6.01
N TYR A 21 -2.97 -8.55 5.07
CA TYR A 21 -3.85 -7.40 5.28
C TYR A 21 -5.29 -7.84 5.56
N TYR A 22 -5.82 -8.81 4.80
CA TYR A 22 -7.16 -9.36 5.05
C TYR A 22 -7.26 -10.03 6.42
N GLN A 23 -6.23 -10.75 6.86
CA GLN A 23 -6.18 -11.32 8.21
C GLN A 23 -6.12 -10.22 9.28
N ALA A 24 -5.32 -9.17 9.05
CA ALA A 24 -5.22 -8.05 9.97
C ALA A 24 -6.59 -7.38 10.17
N VAL A 25 -7.22 -6.93 9.08
CA VAL A 25 -8.52 -6.24 9.18
C VAL A 25 -9.64 -7.16 9.66
N GLY A 26 -9.62 -8.45 9.31
CA GLY A 26 -10.61 -9.43 9.75
C GLY A 26 -10.53 -9.78 11.25
N SER A 27 -9.40 -9.49 11.90
CA SER A 27 -9.16 -9.77 13.32
C SER A 27 -9.19 -8.53 14.21
N MET A 28 -9.51 -7.36 13.65
CA MET A 28 -9.60 -6.08 14.36
C MET A 28 -11.01 -5.50 14.25
N GLY A 29 -11.37 -4.66 15.20
CA GLY A 29 -12.55 -3.79 15.15
C GLY A 29 -12.14 -2.33 15.04
N LEU A 30 -13.13 -1.45 14.91
CA LEU A 30 -12.94 -0.01 14.78
C LEU A 30 -12.16 0.60 15.96
N GLU A 31 -12.40 0.08 17.16
CA GLU A 31 -11.71 0.49 18.39
C GLU A 31 -10.21 0.17 18.35
N HIS A 32 -9.81 -0.96 17.79
CA HIS A 32 -8.40 -1.33 17.65
C HIS A 32 -7.70 -0.44 16.62
N VAL A 33 -8.28 -0.26 15.44
CA VAL A 33 -7.64 0.50 14.36
C VAL A 33 -7.56 2.00 14.66
N ASN A 34 -8.53 2.52 15.41
CA ASN A 34 -8.61 3.93 15.80
C ASN A 34 -7.98 4.22 17.17
N HIS A 35 -7.36 3.23 17.82
CA HIS A 35 -6.73 3.43 19.11
C HIS A 35 -5.69 4.55 19.05
N PHE A 36 -5.76 5.47 20.02
CA PHE A 36 -4.76 6.50 20.23
C PHE A 36 -3.85 6.06 21.38
N GLU A 37 -2.64 5.70 21.07
CA GLU A 37 -1.66 5.28 22.08
C GLU A 37 -1.07 6.50 22.81
N ARG A 38 -0.44 7.39 22.08
CA ARG A 38 0.15 8.65 22.56
C ARG A 38 0.64 9.50 21.39
N GLU A 39 0.98 10.73 21.66
CA GLU A 39 1.63 11.60 20.69
C GLU A 39 2.89 10.97 20.09
N GLY A 40 3.08 11.15 18.80
CA GLY A 40 4.20 10.60 18.05
C GLY A 40 4.07 9.11 17.67
N VAL A 41 2.99 8.41 18.06
CA VAL A 41 2.70 7.03 17.68
C VAL A 41 1.51 7.00 16.73
N LEU A 42 1.76 6.63 15.48
CA LEU A 42 0.71 6.57 14.46
C LEU A 42 -0.28 5.42 14.74
N PRO A 43 -1.60 5.65 14.60
CA PRO A 43 -2.61 4.61 14.80
C PRO A 43 -2.57 3.59 13.65
N ILE A 44 -3.12 2.39 13.89
CA ILE A 44 -3.26 1.36 12.85
C ILE A 44 -4.05 1.89 11.65
N ALA A 45 -5.06 2.74 11.89
CA ALA A 45 -5.83 3.42 10.84
C ALA A 45 -4.95 4.16 9.83
N PHE A 46 -3.86 4.80 10.31
CA PHE A 46 -2.90 5.44 9.42
C PHE A 46 -2.21 4.41 8.52
N SER A 47 -1.55 3.40 9.07
CA SER A 47 -0.76 2.44 8.27
C SER A 47 -1.65 1.66 7.29
N LEU A 48 -2.87 1.30 7.70
CA LEU A 48 -3.84 0.65 6.81
C LEU A 48 -4.25 1.52 5.64
N PHE A 49 -4.71 2.75 5.93
CA PHE A 49 -5.18 3.66 4.88
C PHE A 49 -4.03 4.15 4.01
N HIS A 50 -2.91 4.56 4.62
CA HIS A 50 -1.73 5.02 3.90
C HIS A 50 -1.26 4.00 2.87
N TYR A 51 -1.07 2.74 3.30
CA TYR A 51 -0.63 1.71 2.36
C TYR A 51 -1.65 1.46 1.25
N THR A 52 -2.93 1.25 1.60
CA THR A 52 -3.98 0.98 0.60
C THR A 52 -4.09 2.11 -0.43
N ASN A 53 -4.08 3.36 0.04
CA ASN A 53 -4.17 4.53 -0.85
C ASN A 53 -2.90 4.77 -1.67
N MET A 54 -1.72 4.43 -1.10
CA MET A 54 -0.45 4.48 -1.85
C MET A 54 -0.36 3.37 -2.91
N GLU A 55 -0.88 2.17 -2.65
CA GLU A 55 -0.98 1.13 -3.67
C GLU A 55 -1.90 1.57 -4.81
N ASP A 56 -3.06 2.15 -4.48
CA ASP A 56 -4.02 2.68 -5.43
C ASP A 56 -3.40 3.77 -6.34
N ALA A 57 -2.71 4.73 -5.74
CA ALA A 57 -2.02 5.81 -6.46
C ALA A 57 -0.83 5.29 -7.30
N SER A 58 -0.06 4.34 -6.77
CA SER A 58 1.06 3.75 -7.48
C SER A 58 0.59 2.89 -8.66
N PHE A 59 -0.52 2.18 -8.51
CA PHE A 59 -1.15 1.45 -9.59
C PHE A 59 -1.50 2.37 -10.76
N MET A 60 -2.04 3.56 -10.50
CA MET A 60 -2.29 4.57 -11.53
C MET A 60 -0.99 4.99 -12.23
N LEU A 61 0.11 5.18 -11.49
CA LEU A 61 1.41 5.54 -12.09
C LEU A 61 1.97 4.43 -12.99
N ILE A 62 1.73 3.18 -12.63
CA ILE A 62 2.20 2.01 -13.40
C ILE A 62 1.36 1.79 -14.65
N THR A 63 0.04 1.90 -14.54
CA THR A 63 -0.91 1.44 -15.57
C THR A 63 -1.59 2.56 -16.35
N GLY A 64 -1.64 3.77 -15.79
CA GLY A 64 -2.45 4.88 -16.32
C GLY A 64 -3.95 4.78 -15.99
N VAL A 65 -4.37 3.75 -15.27
CA VAL A 65 -5.78 3.56 -14.86
C VAL A 65 -6.07 4.43 -13.65
N ALA A 66 -7.20 5.16 -13.67
CA ALA A 66 -7.61 6.05 -12.58
C ALA A 66 -7.69 5.31 -11.23
N PRO A 67 -7.37 5.97 -10.10
CA PRO A 67 -7.45 5.35 -8.79
C PRO A 67 -8.90 5.00 -8.43
N VAL A 68 -9.05 4.04 -7.54
CA VAL A 68 -10.34 3.67 -6.92
C VAL A 68 -10.80 4.77 -5.97
N TRP A 69 -9.84 5.39 -5.23
CA TRP A 69 -10.12 6.46 -4.29
C TRP A 69 -10.68 7.70 -4.99
N ASN A 70 -11.92 8.06 -4.68
CA ASN A 70 -12.65 9.17 -5.25
C ASN A 70 -13.64 9.75 -4.21
N ASP A 71 -14.42 10.75 -4.57
CA ASP A 71 -15.37 11.42 -3.69
C ASP A 71 -16.42 10.46 -3.11
N GLU A 72 -16.85 9.45 -3.87
CA GLU A 72 -17.80 8.43 -3.38
C GLU A 72 -17.16 7.59 -2.26
N TRP A 73 -15.95 7.11 -2.45
CA TRP A 73 -15.23 6.35 -1.43
C TRP A 73 -14.89 7.21 -0.21
N GLN A 74 -14.51 8.48 -0.40
CA GLN A 74 -14.30 9.41 0.71
C GLN A 74 -15.55 9.57 1.57
N ALA A 75 -16.72 9.76 0.92
CA ALA A 75 -18.00 9.89 1.61
C ALA A 75 -18.40 8.61 2.37
N ARG A 76 -18.05 7.43 1.83
CA ARG A 76 -18.36 6.13 2.45
C ARG A 76 -17.44 5.78 3.60
N VAL A 77 -16.13 5.89 3.41
CA VAL A 77 -15.11 5.48 4.40
C VAL A 77 -14.98 6.48 5.55
N GLN A 78 -15.21 7.76 5.28
CA GLN A 78 -15.20 8.85 6.27
C GLN A 78 -13.85 8.93 7.02
N MET A 79 -12.76 8.99 6.27
CA MET A 79 -11.44 9.19 6.86
C MET A 79 -11.32 10.59 7.46
N THR A 80 -10.62 10.74 8.59
CA THR A 80 -10.30 12.06 9.15
C THR A 80 -9.42 12.88 8.21
N VAL A 81 -8.47 12.21 7.52
CA VAL A 81 -7.64 12.80 6.46
C VAL A 81 -7.81 11.95 5.20
N ASN A 82 -8.20 12.57 4.08
CA ASN A 82 -8.59 11.91 2.84
C ASN A 82 -7.44 11.69 1.85
N ASP A 83 -6.20 11.96 2.22
CA ASP A 83 -5.03 11.67 1.41
C ASP A 83 -4.10 10.65 2.12
N HIS A 84 -3.18 10.09 1.37
CA HIS A 84 -2.26 9.07 1.87
C HIS A 84 -1.27 9.55 2.96
N GLY A 85 -1.24 10.83 3.30
CA GLY A 85 -0.40 11.37 4.38
C GLY A 85 1.11 11.51 4.11
N LYS A 86 1.61 11.14 2.93
CA LYS A 86 3.06 11.15 2.61
C LYS A 86 3.74 12.51 2.82
N HIS A 87 3.00 13.61 2.66
CA HIS A 87 3.51 14.97 2.77
C HIS A 87 3.12 15.67 4.07
N ARG A 88 2.52 14.91 5.01
CA ARG A 88 2.07 15.40 6.31
C ARG A 88 3.07 15.05 7.40
N THR A 89 3.02 15.80 8.50
CA THR A 89 3.78 15.52 9.70
C THR A 89 3.16 14.38 10.51
N VAL A 90 3.93 13.78 11.42
CA VAL A 90 3.41 12.77 12.36
C VAL A 90 2.27 13.35 13.20
N ASP A 91 2.39 14.59 13.66
CA ASP A 91 1.39 15.28 14.49
C ASP A 91 0.04 15.44 13.75
N GLU A 92 0.06 15.64 12.43
CA GLU A 92 -1.17 15.68 11.62
C GLU A 92 -1.79 14.28 11.48
N MET A 93 -0.96 13.23 11.40
CA MET A 93 -1.42 11.88 11.09
C MET A 93 -1.70 11.03 12.33
N VAL A 94 -1.23 11.41 13.53
CA VAL A 94 -1.53 10.70 14.79
C VAL A 94 -3.03 10.67 15.11
N HIS A 95 -3.80 11.60 14.56
CA HIS A 95 -5.26 11.67 14.70
C HIS A 95 -6.02 11.06 13.52
N GLN A 96 -5.33 10.34 12.62
CA GLN A 96 -6.01 9.63 11.55
C GLN A 96 -6.97 8.59 12.10
N ARG A 97 -8.22 8.62 11.62
CA ARG A 97 -9.28 7.69 12.03
C ARG A 97 -10.07 7.23 10.81
N ILE A 98 -10.55 6.00 10.88
CA ILE A 98 -11.52 5.43 9.95
C ILE A 98 -12.90 5.66 10.56
N GLY A 99 -13.84 6.28 9.83
CA GLY A 99 -15.21 6.48 10.30
C GLY A 99 -16.08 5.25 10.06
N ASP A 100 -16.02 4.66 8.87
CA ASP A 100 -16.73 3.43 8.52
C ASP A 100 -15.71 2.32 8.17
N TYR A 101 -15.57 1.37 9.08
CA TYR A 101 -14.58 0.30 8.96
C TYR A 101 -14.94 -0.74 7.90
N GLU A 102 -16.23 -1.03 7.73
CA GLU A 102 -16.70 -1.97 6.71
C GLU A 102 -16.49 -1.39 5.31
N ALA A 103 -16.80 -0.11 5.13
CA ALA A 103 -16.53 0.61 3.89
C ALA A 103 -15.02 0.68 3.59
N PHE A 104 -14.16 0.87 4.62
CA PHE A 104 -12.71 0.82 4.44
C PHE A 104 -12.24 -0.57 3.97
N CYS A 105 -12.70 -1.65 4.60
CA CYS A 105 -12.36 -3.02 4.20
C CYS A 105 -12.80 -3.30 2.75
N ALA A 106 -13.96 -2.79 2.34
CA ALA A 106 -14.43 -2.92 0.96
C ALA A 106 -13.56 -2.13 -0.03
N TYR A 107 -13.14 -0.91 0.31
CA TYR A 107 -12.19 -0.11 -0.48
C TYR A 107 -10.86 -0.85 -0.63
N GLN A 108 -10.27 -1.31 0.46
CA GLN A 108 -9.01 -2.06 0.46
C GLN A 108 -9.10 -3.29 -0.46
N ARG A 109 -10.17 -4.06 -0.35
CA ARG A 109 -10.41 -5.22 -1.21
C ARG A 109 -10.46 -4.82 -2.69
N THR A 110 -11.19 -3.76 -3.02
CA THR A 110 -11.30 -3.29 -4.40
C THR A 110 -9.93 -2.91 -4.99
N VAL A 111 -9.06 -2.28 -4.19
CA VAL A 111 -7.69 -1.92 -4.61
C VAL A 111 -6.86 -3.19 -4.85
N PHE A 112 -6.84 -4.10 -3.89
CA PHE A 112 -6.01 -5.31 -3.96
C PHE A 112 -6.45 -6.27 -5.07
N ASP A 113 -7.76 -6.52 -5.20
CA ASP A 113 -8.31 -7.37 -6.26
C ASP A 113 -7.95 -6.81 -7.66
N ARG A 114 -7.98 -5.48 -7.82
CA ARG A 114 -7.58 -4.83 -9.08
C ARG A 114 -6.10 -5.05 -9.39
N THR A 115 -5.23 -4.90 -8.39
CA THR A 115 -3.78 -5.13 -8.56
C THR A 115 -3.51 -6.59 -8.94
N GLU A 116 -4.14 -7.53 -8.25
CA GLU A 116 -3.98 -8.96 -8.52
C GLU A 116 -4.49 -9.34 -9.92
N ALA A 117 -5.68 -8.88 -10.30
CA ALA A 117 -6.24 -9.11 -11.63
C ALA A 117 -5.37 -8.55 -12.75
N TYR A 118 -4.77 -7.38 -12.56
CA TYR A 118 -3.82 -6.82 -13.53
C TYR A 118 -2.57 -7.69 -13.68
N LEU A 119 -2.00 -8.14 -12.56
CA LEU A 119 -0.82 -9.02 -12.58
C LEU A 119 -1.11 -10.39 -13.22
N GLU A 120 -2.36 -10.86 -13.23
CA GLU A 120 -2.76 -12.08 -13.95
C GLU A 120 -2.73 -11.91 -15.47
N THR A 121 -2.88 -10.69 -15.96
CA THR A 121 -3.05 -10.40 -17.40
C THR A 121 -1.92 -9.59 -18.03
N ILE A 122 -0.97 -9.10 -17.22
CA ILE A 122 0.15 -8.30 -17.72
C ILE A 122 1.03 -9.11 -18.67
N ASP A 123 1.41 -8.51 -19.80
CA ASP A 123 2.48 -9.07 -20.64
C ASP A 123 3.82 -8.96 -19.88
N PRO A 124 4.52 -10.06 -19.64
CA PRO A 124 5.84 -10.02 -19.00
C PRO A 124 6.85 -9.09 -19.68
N ALA A 125 6.70 -8.81 -20.98
CA ALA A 125 7.54 -7.86 -21.69
C ALA A 125 7.38 -6.42 -21.18
N ASP A 126 6.22 -6.08 -20.63
CA ASP A 126 5.93 -4.75 -20.04
C ASP A 126 6.77 -4.46 -18.78
N PHE A 127 7.29 -5.48 -18.12
CA PHE A 127 8.11 -5.29 -16.91
C PHE A 127 9.36 -4.42 -17.13
N THR A 128 9.87 -4.35 -18.35
CA THR A 128 11.02 -3.53 -18.71
C THR A 128 10.66 -2.11 -19.13
N ARG A 129 9.38 -1.80 -19.29
CA ARG A 129 8.92 -0.46 -19.65
C ARG A 129 9.28 0.54 -18.56
N VAL A 130 9.98 1.61 -18.93
CA VAL A 130 10.43 2.65 -18.01
C VAL A 130 9.28 3.58 -17.67
N LEU A 131 9.03 3.76 -16.37
CA LEU A 131 8.02 4.67 -15.80
C LEU A 131 8.61 6.05 -15.51
N ILE A 132 9.83 6.08 -14.96
CA ILE A 132 10.53 7.32 -14.61
C ILE A 132 11.96 7.22 -15.11
N THR A 133 12.32 8.07 -16.07
CA THR A 133 13.65 8.09 -16.68
C THR A 133 14.69 8.83 -15.83
N ARG A 134 15.96 8.48 -15.98
CA ARG A 134 17.09 9.26 -15.43
C ARG A 134 17.38 10.48 -16.32
N PRO A 135 17.88 11.62 -15.75
CA PRO A 135 18.09 11.87 -14.32
C PRO A 135 16.77 12.02 -13.55
N PHE A 136 16.72 11.47 -12.34
CA PHE A 136 15.48 11.51 -11.55
C PHE A 136 15.17 12.95 -11.05
N PRO A 137 13.88 13.32 -11.04
CA PRO A 137 13.45 14.55 -10.38
C PRO A 137 13.78 14.50 -8.87
N PRO A 138 14.04 15.65 -8.21
CA PRO A 138 14.48 15.67 -6.81
C PRO A 138 13.60 14.87 -5.83
N GLN A 139 12.28 14.87 -6.02
CA GLN A 139 11.32 14.15 -5.19
C GLN A 139 11.39 12.62 -5.35
N VAL A 140 12.03 12.14 -6.41
CA VAL A 140 12.22 10.71 -6.69
C VAL A 140 13.63 10.25 -6.33
N ALA A 141 14.64 11.11 -6.51
CA ALA A 141 16.06 10.76 -6.42
C ALA A 141 16.47 10.12 -5.08
N SER A 142 15.79 10.46 -3.98
CA SER A 142 16.06 9.91 -2.64
C SER A 142 15.21 8.68 -2.30
N THR A 143 14.32 8.24 -3.19
CA THR A 143 13.43 7.09 -2.93
C THR A 143 14.16 5.76 -3.06
N TYR A 144 13.62 4.74 -2.40
CA TYR A 144 14.13 3.37 -2.53
C TYR A 144 14.09 2.87 -3.98
N SER A 145 13.01 3.15 -4.71
CA SER A 145 12.91 2.80 -6.13
C SER A 145 13.99 3.42 -7.00
N ALA A 146 14.42 4.65 -6.72
CA ALA A 146 15.52 5.30 -7.43
C ALA A 146 16.88 4.64 -7.15
N GLN A 147 17.06 4.06 -5.94
CA GLN A 147 18.30 3.38 -5.55
C GLN A 147 18.43 2.00 -6.22
N VAL A 148 17.34 1.27 -6.41
CA VAL A 148 17.34 -0.05 -7.05
C VAL A 148 17.22 0.02 -8.57
N ALA A 149 16.73 1.13 -9.11
CA ALA A 149 16.49 1.31 -10.55
C ALA A 149 17.77 1.13 -11.39
N GLY A 150 17.60 0.49 -12.53
CA GLY A 150 18.64 0.32 -13.54
C GLY A 150 19.10 1.64 -14.18
N PRO A 151 20.01 1.56 -15.18
CA PRO A 151 20.59 2.73 -15.84
C PRO A 151 19.56 3.60 -16.57
N GLU A 152 18.51 3.00 -17.10
CA GLU A 152 17.44 3.69 -17.85
C GLU A 152 16.48 4.45 -16.93
N GLY A 153 16.22 3.92 -15.72
CA GLY A 153 15.27 4.50 -14.77
C GLY A 153 14.48 3.44 -14.01
N VAL A 154 13.40 3.89 -13.38
CA VAL A 154 12.45 3.02 -12.64
C VAL A 154 11.53 2.35 -13.66
N THR A 155 11.51 1.03 -13.66
CA THR A 155 10.67 0.22 -14.56
C THR A 155 9.33 -0.15 -13.94
N VAL A 156 8.44 -0.76 -14.74
CA VAL A 156 7.18 -1.36 -14.24
C VAL A 156 7.46 -2.38 -13.15
N LEU A 157 8.47 -3.24 -13.34
CA LEU A 157 8.86 -4.22 -12.32
C LEU A 157 9.29 -3.54 -11.02
N ASP A 158 10.16 -2.52 -11.11
CA ASP A 158 10.57 -1.75 -9.94
C ASP A 158 9.38 -1.08 -9.24
N GLY A 159 8.39 -0.63 -10.00
CA GLY A 159 7.14 -0.09 -9.48
C GLY A 159 6.39 -1.12 -8.62
N PHE A 160 6.13 -2.31 -9.13
CA PHE A 160 5.49 -3.38 -8.36
C PHE A 160 6.30 -3.83 -7.15
N GLU A 161 7.61 -4.01 -7.31
CA GLU A 161 8.49 -4.48 -6.24
C GLU A 161 8.65 -3.42 -5.13
N CYS A 162 8.87 -2.15 -5.47
CA CYS A 162 9.24 -1.11 -4.50
C CYS A 162 8.02 -0.34 -3.97
N TRP A 163 7.08 0.04 -4.84
CA TRP A 163 5.95 0.90 -4.45
C TRP A 163 4.79 0.11 -3.88
N LEU A 164 4.60 -1.16 -4.30
CA LEU A 164 3.54 -2.01 -3.81
C LEU A 164 4.10 -3.04 -2.82
N TYR A 165 4.82 -4.04 -3.28
CA TYR A 165 5.19 -5.19 -2.47
C TYR A 165 6.07 -4.83 -1.25
N GLN A 166 7.22 -4.21 -1.47
CA GLN A 166 8.15 -3.84 -0.39
C GLN A 166 7.54 -2.80 0.56
N HIS A 167 6.78 -1.84 0.01
CA HIS A 167 6.07 -0.83 0.78
C HIS A 167 4.98 -1.47 1.67
N GLY A 168 4.22 -2.42 1.12
CA GLY A 168 3.21 -3.15 1.86
C GLY A 168 3.79 -3.96 3.02
N LEU A 169 4.90 -4.66 2.81
CA LEU A 169 5.56 -5.41 3.88
C LEU A 169 6.08 -4.50 5.01
N ARG A 170 6.56 -3.30 4.70
CA ARG A 170 6.99 -2.34 5.72
C ARG A 170 5.82 -1.91 6.61
N HIS A 171 4.70 -1.52 6.00
CA HIS A 171 3.50 -1.14 6.75
C HIS A 171 2.85 -2.33 7.47
N MET A 172 2.96 -3.54 6.93
CA MET A 172 2.53 -4.74 7.65
C MET A 172 3.33 -4.93 8.94
N GLY A 173 4.64 -4.71 8.93
CA GLY A 173 5.47 -4.75 10.15
C GLY A 173 5.07 -3.69 11.19
N GLU A 174 4.67 -2.50 10.76
CA GLU A 174 4.13 -1.46 11.64
C GLU A 174 2.78 -1.88 12.25
N ILE A 175 1.89 -2.47 11.44
CA ILE A 175 0.60 -2.98 11.89
C ILE A 175 0.79 -4.12 12.90
N GLU A 176 1.70 -5.05 12.64
CA GLU A 176 2.03 -6.15 13.55
C GLU A 176 2.49 -5.62 14.93
N LEU A 177 3.39 -4.64 14.92
CA LEU A 177 3.84 -3.99 16.15
C LEU A 177 2.67 -3.29 16.88
N ALA A 178 1.87 -2.53 16.16
CA ALA A 178 0.76 -1.76 16.72
C ALA A 178 -0.37 -2.66 17.23
N ARG A 179 -0.59 -3.85 16.66
CA ARG A 179 -1.51 -4.87 17.18
C ARG A 179 -1.14 -5.26 18.63
N GLY A 180 0.14 -5.40 18.93
CA GLY A 180 0.60 -5.64 20.29
C GLY A 180 0.22 -4.53 21.28
N LEU A 181 0.19 -3.27 20.82
CA LEU A 181 -0.21 -2.13 21.65
C LEU A 181 -1.71 -2.12 22.00
N VAL A 182 -2.54 -2.73 21.16
CA VAL A 182 -3.99 -2.86 21.39
C VAL A 182 -4.39 -4.24 21.96
N GLY A 183 -3.43 -5.01 22.45
CA GLY A 183 -3.67 -6.29 23.13
C GLY A 183 -3.94 -7.49 22.20
N LEU A 184 -3.65 -7.36 20.92
CA LEU A 184 -3.81 -8.45 19.92
C LEU A 184 -2.48 -9.19 19.73
N GLY A 185 -2.57 -10.49 19.42
CA GLY A 185 -1.40 -11.29 19.04
C GLY A 185 -0.86 -10.96 17.65
N GLY A 186 0.38 -11.37 17.37
CA GLY A 186 0.96 -11.38 16.02
C GLY A 186 0.23 -12.33 15.08
N MET A 187 0.42 -12.15 13.77
CA MET A 187 -0.25 -12.96 12.73
C MET A 187 0.72 -13.90 12.01
N THR A 188 2.00 -13.57 11.97
CA THR A 188 2.99 -14.25 11.12
C THR A 188 4.01 -15.08 11.86
N SER A 189 3.99 -15.08 13.17
CA SER A 189 4.94 -15.81 14.04
C SER A 189 4.30 -16.94 14.81
#